data_15dffb22a50d716040a24d59cb24d01a
#
_entry.id   15dffb22a50d716040a24d59cb24d01a
#
_cell.length_a   1.000
_cell.length_b   1.000
_cell.length_c   1.000
_cell.angle_alpha   90.00
_cell.angle_beta   90.00
_cell.angle_gamma   90.00
#
_symmetry.space_group_name_H-M   'P 1'
#
loop_
_entity.id
_entity.type
_entity.pdbx_description
1 polymer ?
#
loop_
_entity_poly.entity_id
_entity_poly.type
_entity_poly.pdbx_seq_one_letter_code
_entity_poly.pdbx_strand_id
1 'polypeptide(L)'
;MVDSLWEEPILKRIPTEDLQEKCLQELRYFHFMQRLPKEQRAHYYHVAKLRMRDASGAYNWVCHRIFYVSSPVDNSLWLSLCLYNPLVVDVPASGMVVHALTGQTQLLGKQDPLQLLTLREIQVLRLIAQGQMSKRIAELCSISVHTVSRHRQNILTKLKVRTSIEACQIAQTLGLI
;
A
#
# COMPACT_ATOMS: atom_id res chain seq x y z
N MET A 1 8.70 -2.68 -10.57
CA MET A 1 8.69 -3.28 -9.22
C MET A 1 10.01 -3.99 -9.10
N VAL A 2 10.87 -3.58 -8.19
CA VAL A 2 12.04 -4.40 -7.83
C VAL A 2 11.45 -5.58 -7.09
N ASP A 3 11.71 -6.80 -7.57
CA ASP A 3 11.35 -8.01 -6.87
C ASP A 3 12.07 -7.98 -5.53
N SER A 4 11.33 -7.70 -4.44
CA SER A 4 11.93 -7.39 -3.16
C SER A 4 12.28 -8.65 -2.38
N LEU A 5 13.15 -9.47 -2.93
CA LEU A 5 13.83 -10.55 -2.20
C LEU A 5 14.48 -10.05 -0.88
N TRP A 6 14.69 -8.75 -0.77
CA TRP A 6 15.31 -8.08 0.38
C TRP A 6 14.33 -7.68 1.49
N GLU A 7 13.04 -7.45 1.18
CA GLU A 7 12.06 -7.06 2.21
C GLU A 7 11.51 -8.24 3.01
N GLU A 8 11.41 -9.42 2.43
CA GLU A 8 10.79 -10.57 3.08
C GLU A 8 11.37 -10.89 4.49
N PRO A 9 12.71 -10.88 4.70
CA PRO A 9 13.28 -11.10 6.03
C PRO A 9 12.91 -10.00 7.04
N ILE A 10 12.68 -8.77 6.56
CA ILE A 10 12.24 -7.64 7.39
C ILE A 10 10.75 -7.79 7.72
N LEU A 11 9.92 -8.06 6.71
CA LEU A 11 8.47 -8.18 6.87
C LEU A 11 8.08 -9.31 7.82
N LYS A 12 8.81 -10.43 7.82
CA LYS A 12 8.62 -11.55 8.76
C LYS A 12 8.87 -11.18 10.24
N ARG A 13 9.51 -10.05 10.52
CA ARG A 13 9.73 -9.54 11.87
C ARG A 13 8.63 -8.64 12.38
N ILE A 14 7.70 -8.23 11.53
CA ILE A 14 6.60 -7.34 11.85
C ILE A 14 5.38 -8.18 12.23
N PRO A 15 4.66 -7.87 13.34
CA PRO A 15 3.40 -8.54 13.66
C PRO A 15 2.38 -8.35 12.54
N THR A 16 1.50 -9.32 12.35
CA THR A 16 0.51 -9.31 11.26
C THR A 16 -0.35 -8.04 11.25
N GLU A 17 -0.79 -7.57 12.41
CA GLU A 17 -1.61 -6.37 12.53
C GLU A 17 -0.85 -5.12 12.08
N ASP A 18 0.41 -4.98 12.51
CA ASP A 18 1.27 -3.85 12.15
C ASP A 18 1.65 -3.92 10.66
N LEU A 19 1.81 -5.13 10.11
CA LEU A 19 2.06 -5.33 8.68
C LEU A 19 0.87 -4.89 7.82
N GLN A 20 -0.36 -5.23 8.26
CA GLN A 20 -1.59 -4.79 7.59
C GLN A 20 -1.68 -3.26 7.57
N GLU A 21 -1.47 -2.62 8.73
CA GLU A 21 -1.49 -1.16 8.83
C GLU A 21 -0.38 -0.51 8.00
N LYS A 22 0.84 -1.07 8.02
CA LYS A 22 1.96 -0.64 7.17
C LYS A 22 1.57 -0.64 5.69
N CYS A 23 1.05 -1.75 5.18
CA CYS A 23 0.63 -1.87 3.77
C CYS A 23 -0.47 -0.84 3.42
N LEU A 24 -1.42 -0.63 4.32
CA LEU A 24 -2.49 0.36 4.14
C LEU A 24 -1.94 1.79 4.08
N GLN A 25 -1.02 2.14 4.97
CA GLN A 25 -0.38 3.45 5.01
C GLN A 25 0.48 3.71 3.77
N GLU A 26 1.24 2.73 3.32
CA GLU A 26 2.03 2.81 2.08
C GLU A 26 1.14 3.08 0.87
N LEU A 27 0.00 2.40 0.80
CA LEU A 27 -0.95 2.59 -0.28
C LEU A 27 -1.61 3.98 -0.23
N ARG A 28 -1.97 4.48 0.96
CA ARG A 28 -2.47 5.85 1.16
C ARG A 28 -1.43 6.90 0.77
N TYR A 29 -0.19 6.69 1.18
CA TYR A 29 0.92 7.57 0.84
C TYR A 29 1.19 7.59 -0.68
N PHE A 30 1.15 6.43 -1.33
CA PHE A 30 1.26 6.36 -2.79
C PHE A 30 0.17 7.18 -3.49
N HIS A 31 -1.09 7.05 -3.07
CA HIS A 31 -2.19 7.84 -3.63
C HIS A 31 -2.06 9.33 -3.33
N PHE A 32 -1.57 9.69 -2.15
CA PHE A 32 -1.24 11.07 -1.83
C PHE A 32 -0.19 11.62 -2.81
N MET A 33 0.90 10.89 -3.04
CA MET A 33 1.97 11.27 -3.95
C MET A 33 1.50 11.41 -5.40
N GLN A 34 0.58 10.56 -5.84
CA GLN A 34 0.02 10.67 -7.20
C GLN A 34 -0.79 11.94 -7.44
N ARG A 35 -1.40 12.51 -6.40
CA ARG A 35 -2.18 13.76 -6.48
C ARG A 35 -1.30 15.01 -6.47
N LEU A 36 -0.07 14.90 -6.02
CA LEU A 36 0.87 16.01 -6.00
C LEU A 36 1.43 16.29 -7.40
N PRO A 37 1.71 17.58 -7.71
CA PRO A 37 2.54 17.94 -8.84
C PRO A 37 3.87 17.18 -8.78
N LYS A 38 4.37 16.76 -9.94
CA LYS A 38 5.57 15.90 -10.01
C LYS A 38 6.79 16.52 -9.33
N GLU A 39 6.94 17.82 -9.47
CA GLU A 39 8.06 18.62 -8.94
C GLU A 39 8.06 18.68 -7.40
N GLN A 40 6.89 18.53 -6.78
CA GLN A 40 6.76 18.60 -5.32
C GLN A 40 6.98 17.25 -4.63
N ARG A 41 6.92 16.14 -5.36
CA ARG A 41 6.94 14.80 -4.78
C ARG A 41 8.20 14.50 -3.97
N ALA A 42 9.36 15.01 -4.41
CA ALA A 42 10.62 14.83 -3.70
C ALA A 42 10.67 15.51 -2.32
N HIS A 43 9.76 16.43 -2.04
CA HIS A 43 9.71 17.17 -0.77
C HIS A 43 8.92 16.45 0.32
N TYR A 44 8.31 15.31 0.04
CA TYR A 44 7.47 14.63 1.01
C TYR A 44 7.99 13.23 1.32
N TYR A 45 7.88 12.85 2.58
CA TYR A 45 8.10 11.47 3.02
C TYR A 45 7.01 11.06 4.01
N HIS A 46 6.77 9.77 4.10
CA HIS A 46 5.87 9.20 5.08
C HIS A 46 6.66 8.70 6.28
N VAL A 47 6.09 8.85 7.47
CA VAL A 47 6.65 8.32 8.72
C VAL A 47 5.54 7.70 9.57
N ALA A 48 5.82 6.53 10.14
CA ALA A 48 4.96 5.83 11.07
C ALA A 48 5.79 5.05 12.08
N LYS A 49 5.18 4.58 13.17
CA LYS A 49 5.79 3.59 14.05
C LYS A 49 5.13 2.23 13.84
N LEU A 50 5.92 1.19 13.98
CA LEU A 50 5.48 -0.20 13.98
C LEU A 50 6.35 -1.03 14.93
N ARG A 51 5.87 -2.20 15.32
CA ARG A 51 6.65 -3.13 16.13
C ARG A 51 7.48 -4.04 15.24
N MET A 52 8.73 -4.27 15.62
CA MET A 52 9.60 -5.26 14.98
C MET A 52 10.23 -6.18 16.02
N ARG A 53 10.31 -7.46 15.70
CA ARG A 53 10.95 -8.47 16.53
C ARG A 53 12.45 -8.40 16.38
N ASP A 54 13.15 -8.23 17.49
CA ASP A 54 14.63 -8.24 17.55
C ASP A 54 15.21 -9.67 17.54
N ALA A 55 16.53 -9.76 17.71
CA ALA A 55 17.23 -11.05 17.74
C ALA A 55 16.89 -11.91 18.98
N SER A 56 16.45 -11.29 20.07
CA SER A 56 16.01 -12.00 21.30
C SER A 56 14.57 -12.54 21.18
N GLY A 57 13.83 -12.12 20.17
CA GLY A 57 12.41 -12.43 19.98
C GLY A 57 11.45 -11.39 20.56
N ALA A 58 11.96 -10.35 21.23
CA ALA A 58 11.16 -9.26 21.79
C ALA A 58 10.71 -8.27 20.72
N TYR A 59 9.51 -7.70 20.89
CA TYR A 59 9.00 -6.66 20.01
C TYR A 59 9.36 -5.27 20.51
N ASN A 60 10.04 -4.51 19.68
CA ASN A 60 10.43 -3.13 19.93
C ASN A 60 9.79 -2.19 18.93
N TRP A 61 9.46 -0.97 19.37
CA TRP A 61 8.97 0.09 18.49
C TRP A 61 10.10 0.61 17.61
N VAL A 62 9.83 0.67 16.31
CA VAL A 62 10.71 1.28 15.31
C VAL A 62 9.99 2.37 14.56
N CYS A 63 10.74 3.37 14.14
CA CYS A 63 10.30 4.40 13.21
C CYS A 63 10.51 3.87 11.78
N HIS A 64 9.44 3.80 11.01
CA HIS A 64 9.44 3.45 9.59
C HIS A 64 9.23 4.71 8.75
N ARG A 65 10.13 4.97 7.81
CA ARG A 65 10.04 6.07 6.87
C ARG A 65 10.08 5.57 5.44
N ILE A 66 9.25 6.19 4.58
CA ILE A 66 9.17 5.86 3.15
C ILE A 66 9.42 7.13 2.36
N PHE A 67 10.37 7.03 1.45
CA PHE A 67 10.68 8.05 0.45
C PHE A 67 10.41 7.49 -0.93
N TYR A 68 9.78 8.26 -1.79
CA TYR A 68 9.67 7.91 -3.19
C TYR A 68 10.72 8.64 -4.01
N VAL A 69 11.39 7.89 -4.88
CA VAL A 69 12.33 8.42 -5.86
C VAL A 69 11.63 8.43 -7.22
N SER A 70 11.64 9.59 -7.87
CA SER A 70 11.10 9.73 -9.21
C SER A 70 12.12 9.32 -10.26
N SER A 71 11.63 8.75 -11.36
CA SER A 71 12.42 8.47 -12.55
C SER A 71 12.95 9.77 -13.15
N PRO A 72 14.24 9.84 -13.50
CA PRO A 72 14.79 11.01 -14.16
C PRO A 72 14.27 11.21 -15.60
N VAL A 73 13.66 10.18 -16.19
CA VAL A 73 13.19 10.20 -17.58
C VAL A 73 11.82 10.85 -17.70
N ASP A 74 10.88 10.48 -16.84
CA ASP A 74 9.47 10.86 -16.98
C ASP A 74 8.83 11.37 -15.67
N ASN A 75 9.63 11.49 -14.61
CA ASN A 75 9.17 11.87 -13.27
C ASN A 75 8.07 10.96 -12.70
N SER A 76 7.92 9.73 -13.21
CA SER A 76 7.07 8.73 -12.58
C SER A 76 7.67 8.26 -11.25
N LEU A 77 6.84 7.74 -10.34
CA LEU A 77 7.34 7.12 -9.12
C LEU A 77 8.00 5.78 -9.48
N TRP A 78 9.32 5.73 -9.36
CA TRP A 78 10.14 4.61 -9.83
C TRP A 78 10.53 3.66 -8.70
N LEU A 79 11.03 4.20 -7.59
CA LEU A 79 11.59 3.44 -6.47
C LEU A 79 11.03 3.97 -5.16
N SER A 80 10.85 3.08 -4.19
CA SER A 80 10.59 3.44 -2.80
C SER A 80 11.78 3.01 -1.92
N LEU A 81 12.25 3.94 -1.09
CA LEU A 81 13.27 3.68 -0.07
C LEU A 81 12.58 3.59 1.29
N CYS A 82 12.66 2.42 1.93
CA CYS A 82 12.15 2.17 3.27
C CYS A 82 13.29 2.18 4.28
N LEU A 83 13.18 3.03 5.30
CA LEU A 83 14.14 3.10 6.40
C LEU A 83 13.47 2.66 7.70
N TYR A 84 14.16 1.81 8.45
CA TYR A 84 13.76 1.36 9.78
C TYR A 84 14.84 1.72 10.78
N ASN A 85 14.48 2.45 11.83
CA ASN A 85 15.41 2.83 12.90
C ASN A 85 14.71 2.79 14.26
N PRO A 86 15.44 2.69 15.38
CA PRO A 86 14.84 2.77 16.69
C PRO A 86 13.95 4.00 16.85
N LEU A 87 12.83 3.85 17.55
CA LEU A 87 11.90 4.96 17.79
C LEU A 87 12.50 5.88 18.87
N VAL A 88 12.96 7.07 18.48
CA VAL A 88 13.55 8.08 19.37
C VAL A 88 12.51 9.14 19.75
N VAL A 89 11.63 9.48 18.81
CA VAL A 89 10.53 10.45 19.00
C VAL A 89 9.23 9.75 18.68
N ASP A 90 8.22 9.95 19.51
CA ASP A 90 6.92 9.32 19.29
C ASP A 90 6.26 9.87 18.02
N VAL A 91 5.81 8.96 17.19
CA VAL A 91 5.08 9.24 15.94
C VAL A 91 3.77 8.47 15.92
N PRO A 92 2.72 8.98 15.27
CA PRO A 92 1.43 8.29 15.22
C PRO A 92 1.55 6.91 14.58
N ALA A 93 0.91 5.91 15.16
CA ALA A 93 0.81 4.58 14.54
C ALA A 93 0.03 4.63 13.22
N SER A 94 -0.92 5.56 13.08
CA SER A 94 -1.65 5.79 11.84
C SER A 94 -0.82 6.43 10.71
N GLY A 95 0.42 6.79 11.01
CA GLY A 95 1.31 7.43 10.05
C GLY A 95 0.96 8.89 9.72
N MET A 96 1.95 9.60 9.23
CA MET A 96 1.79 10.97 8.74
C MET A 96 2.74 11.24 7.57
N VAL A 97 2.38 12.19 6.74
CA VAL A 97 3.26 12.74 5.70
C VAL A 97 3.93 13.97 6.24
N VAL A 98 5.22 14.09 5.99
CA VAL A 98 6.06 15.22 6.40
C VAL A 98 6.58 15.92 5.15
N HIS A 99 6.46 17.25 5.11
CA HIS A 99 7.14 18.06 4.11
C HIS A 99 8.57 18.34 4.56
N ALA A 100 9.56 17.79 3.86
CA ALA A 100 10.96 17.75 4.29
C ALA A 100 11.60 19.12 4.52
N LEU A 101 11.18 20.15 3.75
CA LEU A 101 11.76 21.49 3.84
C LEU A 101 11.14 22.34 4.96
N THR A 102 9.86 22.16 5.23
CA THR A 102 9.12 23.02 6.19
C THR A 102 8.84 22.33 7.52
N GLY A 103 8.97 21.01 7.59
CA GLY A 103 8.58 20.21 8.74
C GLY A 103 7.06 20.12 8.94
N GLN A 104 6.26 20.68 8.05
CA GLN A 104 4.80 20.56 8.14
C GLN A 104 4.38 19.10 8.04
N THR A 105 3.46 18.70 8.90
CA THR A 105 2.96 17.33 8.97
C THR A 105 1.48 17.29 8.61
N GLN A 106 1.08 16.22 7.93
CA GLN A 106 -0.30 15.93 7.60
C GLN A 106 -0.60 14.46 7.89
N LEU A 107 -1.62 14.21 8.71
CA LEU A 107 -2.13 12.84 8.88
C LEU A 107 -2.74 12.40 7.54
N LEU A 108 -2.31 11.25 7.05
CA LEU A 108 -3.04 10.58 5.98
C LEU A 108 -4.33 10.07 6.61
N GLY A 109 -5.43 10.75 6.30
CA GLY A 109 -6.73 10.45 6.90
C GLY A 109 -7.01 8.96 6.89
N LYS A 110 -7.67 8.47 7.93
CA LYS A 110 -8.28 7.14 7.97
C LYS A 110 -9.40 7.09 6.92
N GLN A 111 -9.02 7.14 5.65
CA GLN A 111 -9.92 6.69 4.60
C GLN A 111 -10.14 5.21 4.88
N ASP A 112 -11.40 4.87 5.10
CA ASP A 112 -11.83 3.50 5.30
C ASP A 112 -11.10 2.59 4.28
N PRO A 113 -10.49 1.47 4.67
CA PRO A 113 -9.92 0.51 3.72
C PRO A 113 -10.92 0.17 2.60
N LEU A 114 -12.21 0.21 2.90
CA LEU A 114 -13.32 0.08 1.96
C LEU A 114 -13.36 1.20 0.90
N GLN A 115 -12.72 2.37 1.13
CA GLN A 115 -12.65 3.44 0.12
C GLN A 115 -11.51 3.26 -0.88
N LEU A 116 -10.57 2.35 -0.66
CA LEU A 116 -9.55 2.00 -1.64
C LEU A 116 -10.16 1.29 -2.84
N LEU A 117 -11.04 0.34 -2.58
CA LEU A 117 -11.82 -0.37 -3.59
C LEU A 117 -13.31 -0.09 -3.35
N THR A 118 -14.05 0.05 -4.43
CA THR A 118 -15.52 0.10 -4.34
C THR A 118 -16.08 -1.27 -3.94
N LEU A 119 -17.26 -1.32 -3.37
CA LEU A 119 -17.94 -2.59 -3.05
C LEU A 119 -17.99 -3.54 -4.25
N ARG A 120 -18.16 -2.99 -5.46
CA ARG A 120 -18.18 -3.77 -6.69
C ARG A 120 -16.81 -4.34 -7.04
N GLU A 121 -15.75 -3.58 -6.85
CA GLU A 121 -14.38 -4.05 -7.05
C GLU A 121 -14.01 -5.14 -6.03
N ILE A 122 -14.43 -5.01 -4.76
CA ILE A 122 -14.27 -6.05 -3.74
C ILE A 122 -15.00 -7.32 -4.13
N GLN A 123 -16.26 -7.21 -4.61
CA GLN A 123 -17.02 -8.36 -5.07
C GLN A 123 -16.32 -9.08 -6.24
N VAL A 124 -15.85 -8.33 -7.24
CA VAL A 124 -15.09 -8.89 -8.37
C VAL A 124 -13.79 -9.55 -7.87
N LEU A 125 -13.08 -8.92 -6.95
CA LEU A 125 -11.81 -9.43 -6.42
C LEU A 125 -12.00 -10.72 -5.63
N ARG A 126 -13.07 -10.84 -4.83
CA ARG A 126 -13.43 -12.10 -4.14
C ARG A 126 -13.66 -13.24 -5.13
N LEU A 127 -14.37 -13.00 -6.22
CA LEU A 127 -14.61 -14.01 -7.25
C LEU A 127 -13.31 -14.40 -7.98
N ILE A 128 -12.40 -13.44 -8.20
CA ILE A 128 -11.06 -13.72 -8.74
C ILE A 128 -10.28 -14.62 -7.77
N ALA A 129 -10.29 -14.32 -6.49
CA ALA A 129 -9.62 -15.12 -5.45
C ALA A 129 -10.17 -16.56 -5.36
N GLN A 130 -11.45 -16.76 -5.71
CA GLN A 130 -12.09 -18.08 -5.87
C GLN A 130 -11.77 -18.78 -7.19
N GLY A 131 -10.86 -18.21 -8.02
CA GLY A 131 -10.47 -18.80 -9.30
C GLY A 131 -11.48 -18.60 -10.43
N GLN A 132 -12.51 -17.73 -10.27
CA GLN A 132 -13.53 -17.54 -11.31
C GLN A 132 -12.96 -16.81 -12.53
N MET A 133 -13.27 -17.32 -13.71
CA MET A 133 -12.93 -16.66 -14.98
C MET A 133 -13.81 -15.42 -15.22
N SER A 134 -13.29 -14.45 -15.98
CA SER A 134 -14.01 -13.18 -16.25
C SER A 134 -15.40 -13.37 -16.84
N LYS A 135 -15.63 -14.41 -17.66
CA LYS A 135 -16.95 -14.74 -18.22
C LYS A 135 -17.93 -15.14 -17.10
N ARG A 136 -17.49 -15.99 -16.17
CA ARG A 136 -18.32 -16.43 -15.04
C ARG A 136 -18.59 -15.30 -14.06
N ILE A 137 -17.58 -14.43 -13.80
CA ILE A 137 -17.75 -13.22 -12.99
C ILE A 137 -18.80 -12.29 -13.61
N ALA A 138 -18.79 -12.12 -14.94
CA ALA A 138 -19.76 -11.30 -15.65
C ALA A 138 -21.19 -11.81 -15.44
N GLU A 139 -21.41 -13.12 -15.56
CA GLU A 139 -22.69 -13.77 -15.28
C GLU A 139 -23.13 -13.57 -13.82
N LEU A 140 -22.27 -13.94 -12.85
CA LEU A 140 -22.58 -13.84 -11.41
C LEU A 140 -22.85 -12.40 -10.96
N CYS A 141 -22.21 -11.46 -11.61
CA CYS A 141 -22.35 -10.04 -11.31
C CYS A 141 -23.40 -9.30 -12.17
N SER A 142 -24.00 -9.97 -13.13
CA SER A 142 -24.96 -9.38 -14.10
C SER A 142 -24.39 -8.14 -14.82
N ILE A 143 -23.14 -8.25 -15.31
CA ILE A 143 -22.43 -7.21 -16.06
C ILE A 143 -21.72 -7.80 -17.27
N SER A 144 -21.25 -6.96 -18.20
CA SER A 144 -20.49 -7.43 -19.35
C SER A 144 -19.08 -7.89 -18.95
N VAL A 145 -18.49 -8.79 -19.75
CA VAL A 145 -17.07 -9.19 -19.59
C VAL A 145 -16.13 -7.98 -19.71
N HIS A 146 -16.48 -7.02 -20.55
CA HIS A 146 -15.73 -5.77 -20.69
C HIS A 146 -15.75 -4.97 -19.37
N THR A 147 -16.88 -4.90 -18.69
CA THR A 147 -17.02 -4.25 -17.38
C THR A 147 -16.17 -4.97 -16.32
N VAL A 148 -16.13 -6.31 -16.34
CA VAL A 148 -15.24 -7.09 -15.46
C VAL A 148 -13.78 -6.74 -15.73
N SER A 149 -13.36 -6.68 -16.99
CA SER A 149 -12.00 -6.30 -17.37
C SER A 149 -11.63 -4.89 -16.87
N ARG A 150 -12.55 -3.94 -16.97
CA ARG A 150 -12.39 -2.59 -16.43
C ARG A 150 -12.24 -2.59 -14.91
N HIS A 151 -13.07 -3.36 -14.18
CA HIS A 151 -12.90 -3.50 -12.72
C HIS A 151 -11.55 -4.12 -12.36
N ARG A 152 -11.12 -5.17 -13.07
CA ARG A 152 -9.79 -5.76 -12.86
C ARG A 152 -8.68 -4.72 -13.03
N GLN A 153 -8.71 -3.95 -14.11
CA GLN A 153 -7.72 -2.91 -14.34
C GLN A 153 -7.73 -1.84 -13.23
N ASN A 154 -8.91 -1.40 -12.81
CA ASN A 154 -9.04 -0.44 -11.71
C ASN A 154 -8.48 -1.00 -10.40
N ILE A 155 -8.76 -2.27 -10.08
CA ILE A 155 -8.23 -2.95 -8.90
C ILE A 155 -6.69 -2.96 -8.93
N LEU A 156 -6.09 -3.39 -10.04
CA LEU A 156 -4.63 -3.43 -10.19
C LEU A 156 -4.00 -2.05 -9.99
N THR A 157 -4.60 -1.03 -10.61
CA THR A 157 -4.14 0.36 -10.47
C THR A 157 -4.26 0.86 -9.03
N LYS A 158 -5.41 0.63 -8.38
CA LYS A 158 -5.69 1.09 -7.02
C LYS A 158 -4.83 0.39 -5.98
N LEU A 159 -4.55 -0.90 -6.15
CA LEU A 159 -3.70 -1.69 -5.25
C LEU A 159 -2.21 -1.62 -5.62
N LYS A 160 -1.85 -0.90 -6.68
CA LYS A 160 -0.46 -0.72 -7.14
C LYS A 160 0.22 -2.05 -7.47
N VAL A 161 -0.49 -2.97 -8.10
CA VAL A 161 0.00 -4.29 -8.48
C VAL A 161 -0.12 -4.54 -9.98
N ARG A 162 0.58 -5.54 -10.49
CA ARG A 162 0.58 -5.90 -11.91
C ARG A 162 -0.31 -7.08 -12.23
N THR A 163 -0.53 -7.96 -11.27
CA THR A 163 -1.27 -9.20 -11.47
C THR A 163 -2.46 -9.33 -10.52
N SER A 164 -3.45 -10.10 -10.92
CA SER A 164 -4.60 -10.41 -10.07
C SER A 164 -4.22 -11.25 -8.85
N ILE A 165 -3.16 -12.05 -8.94
CA ILE A 165 -2.66 -12.83 -7.81
C ILE A 165 -2.13 -11.89 -6.72
N GLU A 166 -1.26 -10.94 -7.10
CA GLU A 166 -0.77 -9.91 -6.18
C GLU A 166 -1.93 -9.09 -5.58
N ALA A 167 -2.95 -8.74 -6.40
CA ALA A 167 -4.11 -8.02 -5.91
C ALA A 167 -4.88 -8.82 -4.83
N CYS A 168 -5.04 -10.12 -5.02
CA CYS A 168 -5.67 -10.99 -4.01
C CYS A 168 -4.82 -11.08 -2.73
N GLN A 169 -3.49 -11.22 -2.85
CA GLN A 169 -2.60 -11.28 -1.69
C GLN A 169 -2.65 -10.01 -0.86
N ILE A 170 -2.56 -8.83 -1.50
CA ILE A 170 -2.69 -7.55 -0.79
C ILE A 170 -4.07 -7.41 -0.15
N ALA A 171 -5.14 -7.76 -0.88
CA ALA A 171 -6.49 -7.65 -0.35
C ALA A 171 -6.74 -8.57 0.84
N GLN A 172 -6.14 -9.78 0.87
CA GLN A 172 -6.14 -10.67 2.02
C GLN A 172 -5.36 -10.05 3.19
N THR A 173 -4.16 -9.52 2.94
CA THR A 173 -3.36 -8.83 3.96
C THR A 173 -4.13 -7.66 4.58
N LEU A 174 -4.87 -6.91 3.77
CA LEU A 174 -5.70 -5.78 4.22
C LEU A 174 -7.06 -6.20 4.81
N GLY A 175 -7.41 -7.48 4.85
CA GLY A 175 -8.70 -7.96 5.34
C GLY A 175 -9.91 -7.54 4.49
N LEU A 176 -9.71 -7.28 3.18
CA LEU A 176 -10.77 -6.87 2.25
C LEU A 176 -11.53 -8.07 1.65
N ILE A 177 -10.84 -9.22 1.60
CA ILE A 177 -11.39 -10.47 1.05
C ILE A 177 -10.99 -11.66 1.91
#